data_10a9f72e913c7cd9f1bd13166269b777
#
_entry.id   10a9f72e913c7cd9f1bd13166269b777
#
_cell.length_a   1.000
_cell.length_b   1.000
_cell.length_c   1.000
_cell.angle_alpha   90.00
_cell.angle_beta   90.00
_cell.angle_gamma   90.00
#
_symmetry.space_group_name_H-M   'P 1'
#
loop_
_entity.id
_entity.type
_entity.pdbx_description
1 polymer ?
#
loop_
_entity_poly.entity_id
_entity_poly.type
_entity_poly.pdbx_seq_one_letter_code
_entity_poly.pdbx_strand_id
1 'polypeptide(L)'
;MGPGAVDKMVDIGVTAISLGATLDQLENLDLAYAPPFSTAIHPFVAAVNILLNKMNGDLESMTPAEYMENRGEGYRVLDAAQAPSIPNAKFVDVAQVHGPLEDVDKDEKLMIICTKSKRAYMLQQRLKHFGYTDTTVVEGGLWFNELPVKGK
;
A
#
# COMPACT_ATOMS: atom_id res chain seq x y z
N MET A 1 -9.17 -15.89 -3.93
CA MET A 1 -8.93 -16.48 -5.27
C MET A 1 -7.93 -15.62 -6.01
N GLY A 2 -7.05 -16.22 -6.84
CA GLY A 2 -6.09 -15.50 -7.66
C GLY A 2 -5.54 -16.40 -8.76
N PRO A 3 -4.95 -15.85 -9.82
CA PRO A 3 -4.26 -16.62 -10.83
C PRO A 3 -2.95 -17.20 -10.27
N GLY A 4 -2.54 -18.36 -10.75
CA GLY A 4 -1.29 -19.03 -10.37
C GLY A 4 -1.42 -19.94 -9.15
N ALA A 5 -0.31 -20.28 -8.53
CA ALA A 5 -0.20 -21.25 -7.43
C ALA A 5 -0.57 -20.65 -6.08
N VAL A 6 -1.79 -20.11 -5.95
CA VAL A 6 -2.30 -19.49 -4.72
C VAL A 6 -2.40 -20.52 -3.58
N ASP A 7 -2.74 -21.76 -3.90
CA ASP A 7 -2.76 -22.91 -2.99
C ASP A 7 -1.43 -23.07 -2.25
N LYS A 8 -0.30 -23.03 -2.96
CA LYS A 8 1.02 -23.13 -2.35
C LYS A 8 1.34 -21.96 -1.42
N MET A 9 0.88 -20.77 -1.74
CA MET A 9 1.03 -19.60 -0.86
C MET A 9 0.22 -19.77 0.43
N VAL A 10 -0.98 -20.33 0.33
CA VAL A 10 -1.82 -20.66 1.48
C VAL A 10 -1.15 -21.74 2.33
N ASP A 11 -0.59 -22.80 1.72
CA ASP A 11 0.08 -23.88 2.43
C ASP A 11 1.32 -23.40 3.21
N ILE A 12 2.08 -22.45 2.66
CA ILE A 12 3.19 -21.80 3.39
C ILE A 12 2.65 -21.10 4.64
N GLY A 13 1.57 -20.32 4.49
CA GLY A 13 0.93 -19.61 5.61
C GLY A 13 0.37 -20.56 6.67
N VAL A 14 -0.32 -21.61 6.26
CA VAL A 14 -0.86 -22.64 7.17
C VAL A 14 0.27 -23.32 7.95
N THR A 15 1.35 -23.71 7.27
CA THR A 15 2.52 -24.33 7.88
C THR A 15 3.14 -23.39 8.91
N ALA A 16 3.35 -22.12 8.55
CA ALA A 16 3.91 -21.11 9.43
C ALA A 16 3.08 -20.92 10.70
N ILE A 17 1.77 -20.76 10.55
CA ILE A 17 0.84 -20.59 11.69
C ILE A 17 0.82 -21.84 12.57
N SER A 18 0.78 -23.04 11.97
CA SER A 18 0.74 -24.32 12.70
C SER A 18 2.00 -24.56 13.52
N LEU A 19 3.15 -24.05 13.05
CA LEU A 19 4.43 -24.16 13.76
C LEU A 19 4.71 -22.97 14.70
N GLY A 20 3.81 -22.00 14.80
CA GLY A 20 3.97 -20.82 15.64
C GLY A 20 5.10 -19.89 15.22
N ALA A 21 5.40 -19.82 13.92
CA ALA A 21 6.42 -18.93 13.38
C ALA A 21 6.07 -17.45 13.60
N THR A 22 7.08 -16.65 13.97
CA THR A 22 6.92 -15.19 14.12
C THR A 22 7.05 -14.48 12.76
N LEU A 23 6.53 -13.25 12.68
CA LEU A 23 6.66 -12.44 11.44
C LEU A 23 8.12 -12.18 11.07
N ASP A 24 9.00 -11.93 12.06
CA ASP A 24 10.44 -11.74 11.82
C ASP A 24 11.11 -12.98 11.21
N GLN A 25 10.65 -14.17 11.60
CA GLN A 25 11.11 -15.42 10.98
C GLN A 25 10.58 -15.56 9.56
N LEU A 26 9.33 -15.16 9.31
CA LEU A 26 8.68 -15.25 8.01
C LEU A 26 9.21 -14.23 7.00
N GLU A 27 9.60 -13.03 7.46
CA GLU A 27 10.24 -12.02 6.62
C GLU A 27 11.55 -12.52 6.00
N ASN A 28 12.29 -13.33 6.75
CA ASN A 28 13.59 -13.85 6.37
C ASN A 28 13.54 -15.22 5.66
N LEU A 29 12.36 -15.66 5.21
CA LEU A 29 12.26 -16.91 4.46
C LEU A 29 12.89 -16.78 3.07
N ASP A 30 13.88 -17.67 2.80
CA ASP A 30 14.45 -17.85 1.47
C ASP A 30 13.65 -18.90 0.69
N LEU A 31 12.53 -18.45 0.13
CA LEU A 31 11.64 -19.32 -0.64
C LEU A 31 12.17 -19.55 -2.05
N ALA A 32 11.91 -20.73 -2.59
CA ALA A 32 12.39 -21.15 -3.91
C ALA A 32 12.03 -20.12 -4.99
N TYR A 33 13.05 -19.68 -5.72
CA TYR A 33 12.94 -18.75 -6.83
C TYR A 33 13.33 -19.43 -8.15
N ALA A 34 12.39 -19.44 -9.09
CA ALA A 34 12.65 -19.86 -10.48
C ALA A 34 11.93 -18.87 -11.41
N PRO A 35 12.64 -18.07 -12.23
CA PRO A 35 12.07 -16.99 -13.02
C PRO A 35 10.82 -17.32 -13.82
N PRO A 36 10.65 -18.49 -14.44
CA PRO A 36 9.42 -18.84 -15.16
C PRO A 36 8.19 -19.06 -14.25
N PHE A 37 8.39 -19.30 -12.95
CA PHE A 37 7.33 -19.76 -12.04
C PHE A 37 7.10 -18.86 -10.83
N SER A 38 8.07 -18.03 -10.46
CA SER A 38 7.98 -17.17 -9.28
C SER A 38 8.68 -15.83 -9.48
N THR A 39 8.27 -14.83 -8.70
CA THR A 39 8.92 -13.51 -8.64
C THR A 39 10.10 -13.55 -7.67
N ALA A 40 11.08 -12.63 -7.84
CA ALA A 40 12.26 -12.55 -6.98
C ALA A 40 11.90 -12.35 -5.50
N ILE A 41 10.86 -11.55 -5.21
CA ILE A 41 10.26 -11.48 -3.88
C ILE A 41 8.97 -12.30 -3.91
N HIS A 42 8.92 -13.37 -3.12
CA HIS A 42 7.75 -14.22 -3.07
C HIS A 42 6.53 -13.44 -2.52
N PRO A 43 5.34 -13.56 -3.11
CA PRO A 43 4.16 -12.80 -2.67
C PRO A 43 3.80 -13.01 -1.20
N PHE A 44 4.06 -14.19 -0.63
CA PHE A 44 3.87 -14.46 0.79
C PHE A 44 4.79 -13.57 1.65
N VAL A 45 6.08 -13.49 1.32
CA VAL A 45 7.04 -12.61 2.03
C VAL A 45 6.64 -11.15 1.86
N ALA A 46 6.19 -10.74 0.66
CA ALA A 46 5.68 -9.38 0.46
C ALA A 46 4.46 -9.07 1.36
N ALA A 47 3.56 -10.03 1.58
CA ALA A 47 2.44 -9.86 2.51
C ALA A 47 2.90 -9.74 3.97
N VAL A 48 3.90 -10.52 4.38
CA VAL A 48 4.52 -10.42 5.72
C VAL A 48 5.13 -9.02 5.91
N ASN A 49 5.89 -8.51 4.93
CA ASN A 49 6.49 -7.18 5.00
C ASN A 49 5.44 -6.06 5.10
N ILE A 50 4.32 -6.18 4.38
CA ILE A 50 3.21 -5.23 4.50
C ILE A 50 2.65 -5.24 5.93
N LEU A 51 2.46 -6.43 6.52
CA LEU A 51 1.96 -6.56 7.87
C LEU A 51 2.93 -5.97 8.90
N LEU A 52 4.22 -6.25 8.77
CA LEU A 52 5.27 -5.65 9.62
C LEU A 52 5.28 -4.12 9.51
N ASN A 53 5.21 -3.57 8.29
CA ASN A 53 5.14 -2.12 8.09
C ASN A 53 3.91 -1.49 8.77
N LYS A 54 2.76 -2.18 8.77
CA LYS A 54 1.56 -1.73 9.51
C LYS A 54 1.78 -1.77 11.03
N MET A 55 2.35 -2.84 11.54
CA MET A 55 2.60 -3.02 12.98
C MET A 55 3.63 -2.02 13.51
N ASN A 56 4.63 -1.67 12.72
CA ASN A 56 5.68 -0.70 13.06
C ASN A 56 5.25 0.76 12.88
N GLY A 57 4.06 1.02 12.30
CA GLY A 57 3.61 2.38 11.97
C GLY A 57 4.26 2.97 10.71
N ASP A 58 4.99 2.15 9.95
CA ASP A 58 5.58 2.60 8.68
C ASP A 58 4.51 2.75 7.59
N LEU A 59 3.48 1.91 7.62
CA LEU A 59 2.33 1.99 6.73
C LEU A 59 1.06 2.35 7.50
N GLU A 60 0.58 3.57 7.34
CA GLU A 60 -0.76 3.98 7.72
C GLU A 60 -1.71 3.73 6.55
N SER A 61 -2.69 2.87 6.71
CA SER A 61 -3.59 2.48 5.63
C SER A 61 -5.04 2.33 6.07
N MET A 62 -5.91 2.48 5.10
CA MET A 62 -7.36 2.30 5.22
C MET A 62 -7.79 1.19 4.27
N THR A 63 -8.60 0.26 4.77
CA THR A 63 -9.19 -0.77 3.91
C THR A 63 -10.27 -0.17 3.00
N PRO A 64 -10.61 -0.80 1.87
CA PRO A 64 -11.74 -0.39 1.03
C PRO A 64 -13.07 -0.35 1.79
N ALA A 65 -13.29 -1.28 2.71
CA ALA A 65 -14.49 -1.30 3.54
C ALA A 65 -14.59 -0.05 4.43
N GLU A 66 -13.52 0.29 5.13
CA GLU A 66 -13.43 1.51 5.93
C GLU A 66 -13.62 2.77 5.10
N TYR A 67 -13.08 2.80 3.88
CA TYR A 67 -13.30 3.90 2.95
C TYR A 67 -14.79 4.03 2.57
N MET A 68 -15.45 2.93 2.28
CA MET A 68 -16.90 2.91 1.94
C MET A 68 -17.79 3.30 3.13
N GLU A 69 -17.32 3.12 4.35
CA GLU A 69 -17.96 3.59 5.59
C GLU A 69 -17.70 5.08 5.89
N ASN A 70 -17.25 5.87 4.90
CA ASN A 70 -16.92 7.29 4.97
C ASN A 70 -15.75 7.65 5.92
N ARG A 71 -14.89 6.73 6.29
CA ARG A 71 -13.66 7.03 7.06
C ARG A 71 -12.67 7.91 6.31
N GLY A 72 -12.86 8.07 5.01
CA GLY A 72 -12.12 9.00 4.16
C GLY A 72 -12.66 10.44 4.15
N GLU A 73 -13.72 10.74 4.90
CA GLU A 73 -14.28 12.10 4.94
C GLU A 73 -13.28 13.08 5.55
N GLY A 74 -13.13 14.23 4.90
CA GLY A 74 -12.19 15.28 5.33
C GLY A 74 -10.75 15.09 4.84
N TYR A 75 -10.41 13.97 4.21
CA TYR A 75 -9.11 13.81 3.58
C TYR A 75 -9.05 14.49 2.21
N ARG A 76 -7.92 15.13 1.93
CA ARG A 76 -7.57 15.53 0.56
C ARG A 76 -6.95 14.37 -0.19
N VAL A 77 -7.46 14.09 -1.38
CA VAL A 77 -6.98 12.96 -2.19
C VAL A 77 -5.75 13.37 -3.00
N LEU A 78 -4.69 12.58 -2.88
CA LEU A 78 -3.51 12.61 -3.74
C LEU A 78 -3.51 11.39 -4.67
N ASP A 79 -3.43 11.65 -5.96
CA ASP A 79 -3.32 10.60 -6.98
C ASP A 79 -1.83 10.30 -7.26
N ALA A 80 -1.36 9.15 -6.81
CA ALA A 80 0.00 8.67 -6.99
C ALA A 80 0.13 7.62 -8.10
N ALA A 81 -0.81 7.56 -9.05
CA ALA A 81 -0.73 6.65 -10.20
C ALA A 81 0.43 7.02 -11.15
N GLN A 82 0.62 6.26 -12.23
CA GLN A 82 1.65 6.57 -13.23
C GLN A 82 1.29 7.79 -14.09
N ALA A 83 -0.01 8.06 -14.21
CA ALA A 83 -0.57 9.23 -14.88
C ALA A 83 -1.84 9.63 -14.12
N PRO A 84 -2.34 10.87 -14.25
CA PRO A 84 -3.56 11.30 -13.59
C PRO A 84 -4.72 10.33 -13.85
N SER A 85 -5.33 9.81 -12.79
CA SER A 85 -6.36 8.78 -12.87
C SER A 85 -7.62 9.11 -12.06
N ILE A 86 -7.54 10.06 -11.13
CA ILE A 86 -8.63 10.46 -10.26
C ILE A 86 -9.08 11.88 -10.59
N PRO A 87 -10.32 12.10 -11.04
CA PRO A 87 -10.83 13.43 -11.35
C PRO A 87 -10.71 14.40 -10.16
N ASN A 88 -10.20 15.59 -10.40
CA ASN A 88 -10.01 16.68 -9.42
C ASN A 88 -9.05 16.36 -8.25
N ALA A 89 -8.40 15.19 -8.20
CA ALA A 89 -7.34 14.95 -7.24
C ALA A 89 -6.02 15.62 -7.66
N LYS A 90 -5.20 16.01 -6.67
CA LYS A 90 -3.84 16.45 -6.95
C LYS A 90 -3.01 15.25 -7.40
N PHE A 91 -2.60 15.24 -8.67
CA PHE A 91 -1.65 14.26 -9.17
C PHE A 91 -0.25 14.53 -8.63
N VAL A 92 0.42 13.47 -8.15
CA VAL A 92 1.78 13.53 -7.61
C VAL A 92 2.61 12.42 -8.23
N ASP A 93 3.51 12.78 -9.12
CA ASP A 93 4.52 11.81 -9.58
C ASP A 93 5.53 11.55 -8.48
N VAL A 94 5.49 10.36 -7.92
CA VAL A 94 6.39 9.95 -6.82
C VAL A 94 7.86 10.16 -7.18
N ALA A 95 8.25 9.98 -8.45
CA ALA A 95 9.64 10.14 -8.87
C ALA A 95 10.13 11.59 -8.74
N GLN A 96 9.24 12.57 -8.83
CA GLN A 96 9.56 14.00 -8.79
C GLN A 96 9.47 14.63 -7.39
N VAL A 97 9.09 13.86 -6.36
CA VAL A 97 9.00 14.39 -4.99
C VAL A 97 10.38 14.44 -4.35
N HIS A 98 10.98 15.61 -4.33
CA HIS A 98 12.29 15.90 -3.75
C HIS A 98 12.24 16.88 -2.56
N GLY A 99 11.02 17.29 -2.16
CA GLY A 99 10.75 18.24 -1.08
C GLY A 99 9.27 18.21 -0.69
N PRO A 100 8.86 19.12 0.20
CA PRO A 100 7.46 19.33 0.51
C PRO A 100 6.66 19.63 -0.76
N LEU A 101 5.41 19.17 -0.80
CA LEU A 101 4.52 19.44 -1.93
C LEU A 101 4.05 20.89 -1.90
N GLU A 102 4.02 21.53 -3.08
CA GLU A 102 3.39 22.84 -3.23
C GLU A 102 1.87 22.72 -2.99
N ASP A 103 1.29 23.73 -2.32
CA ASP A 103 -0.15 23.85 -2.01
C ASP A 103 -0.73 22.68 -1.18
N VAL A 104 0.10 22.03 -0.35
CA VAL A 104 -0.31 20.98 0.59
C VAL A 104 0.32 21.24 1.94
N ASP A 105 -0.48 21.50 2.95
CA ASP A 105 -0.02 21.72 4.30
C ASP A 105 0.41 20.38 4.95
N LYS A 106 1.43 20.44 5.82
CA LYS A 106 2.00 19.23 6.44
C LYS A 106 1.07 18.53 7.43
N ASP A 107 0.15 19.26 8.00
CA ASP A 107 -0.88 18.82 8.95
C ASP A 107 -2.23 18.55 8.28
N GLU A 108 -2.29 18.70 6.95
CA GLU A 108 -3.50 18.36 6.19
C GLU A 108 -3.67 16.83 6.15
N LYS A 109 -4.92 16.38 6.30
CA LYS A 109 -5.27 14.95 6.17
C LYS A 109 -5.19 14.52 4.73
N LEU A 110 -4.24 13.66 4.42
CA LEU A 110 -3.94 13.22 3.06
C LEU A 110 -4.28 11.74 2.85
N MET A 111 -5.16 11.49 1.88
CA MET A 111 -5.46 10.15 1.41
C MET A 111 -4.72 9.89 0.10
N ILE A 112 -3.84 8.91 0.08
CA ILE A 112 -3.00 8.62 -1.07
C ILE A 112 -3.53 7.39 -1.78
N ILE A 113 -3.87 7.53 -3.05
CA ILE A 113 -4.42 6.45 -3.87
C ILE A 113 -3.56 6.29 -5.12
N CYS A 114 -3.37 5.06 -5.54
CA CYS A 114 -2.78 4.74 -6.84
C CYS A 114 -3.42 3.47 -7.41
N THR A 115 -2.91 2.96 -8.50
CA THR A 115 -3.47 1.78 -9.17
C THR A 115 -3.45 0.51 -8.29
N LYS A 116 -2.34 0.26 -7.54
CA LYS A 116 -2.11 -1.01 -6.79
C LYS A 116 -1.52 -0.80 -5.38
N SER A 117 -1.65 0.36 -4.80
CA SER A 117 -1.13 0.81 -3.49
C SER A 117 0.40 0.94 -3.37
N LYS A 118 1.23 0.27 -4.18
CA LYS A 118 2.70 0.36 -4.07
C LYS A 118 3.22 1.79 -4.20
N ARG A 119 2.79 2.55 -5.23
CA ARG A 119 3.22 3.95 -5.42
C ARG A 119 2.66 4.85 -4.31
N ALA A 120 1.44 4.57 -3.83
CA ALA A 120 0.85 5.30 -2.71
C ALA A 120 1.69 5.13 -1.44
N TYR A 121 2.13 3.92 -1.11
CA TYR A 121 3.04 3.66 0.00
C TYR A 121 4.39 4.40 -0.19
N MET A 122 4.99 4.34 -1.37
CA MET A 122 6.23 5.06 -1.66
C MET A 122 6.07 6.58 -1.48
N LEU A 123 4.94 7.14 -1.90
CA LEU A 123 4.66 8.56 -1.69
C LEU A 123 4.47 8.86 -0.19
N GLN A 124 3.74 8.02 0.54
CA GLN A 124 3.56 8.17 1.97
C GLN A 124 4.91 8.24 2.71
N GLN A 125 5.85 7.34 2.39
CA GLN A 125 7.18 7.35 3.01
C GLN A 125 7.95 8.65 2.72
N ARG A 126 7.86 9.16 1.48
CA ARG A 126 8.49 10.45 1.13
C ARG A 126 7.84 11.61 1.86
N LEU A 127 6.51 11.64 1.94
CA LEU A 127 5.80 12.69 2.66
C LEU A 127 6.12 12.65 4.16
N LYS A 128 6.14 11.48 4.79
CA LYS A 128 6.59 11.33 6.19
C LYS A 128 8.01 11.88 6.39
N HIS A 129 8.93 11.58 5.47
CA HIS A 129 10.29 12.13 5.51
C HIS A 129 10.33 13.67 5.45
N PHE A 130 9.41 14.30 4.72
CA PHE A 130 9.29 15.76 4.63
C PHE A 130 8.40 16.38 5.74
N GLY A 131 7.96 15.58 6.71
CA GLY A 131 7.28 16.04 7.90
C GLY A 131 5.75 16.14 7.79
N TYR A 132 5.14 15.43 6.84
CA TYR A 132 3.69 15.26 6.80
C TYR A 132 3.25 14.23 7.85
N THR A 133 2.28 14.60 8.69
CA THR A 133 1.93 13.81 9.90
C THR A 133 0.66 12.97 9.74
N ASP A 134 -0.26 13.37 8.88
CA ASP A 134 -1.55 12.69 8.70
C ASP A 134 -1.71 12.22 7.25
N THR A 135 -1.16 11.03 6.97
CA THR A 135 -1.22 10.43 5.64
C THR A 135 -1.76 9.01 5.73
N THR A 136 -2.70 8.62 4.87
CA THR A 136 -3.24 7.27 4.79
C THR A 136 -3.24 6.76 3.36
N VAL A 137 -3.03 5.46 3.18
CA VAL A 137 -3.06 4.77 1.88
C VAL A 137 -4.32 3.93 1.77
N VAL A 138 -5.05 4.00 0.66
CA VAL A 138 -6.16 3.07 0.41
C VAL A 138 -5.61 1.76 -0.13
N GLU A 139 -5.87 0.67 0.59
CA GLU A 139 -5.37 -0.67 0.28
C GLU A 139 -5.95 -1.21 -1.04
N GLY A 140 -5.11 -1.89 -1.82
CA GLY A 140 -5.49 -2.46 -3.11
C GLY A 140 -5.57 -1.45 -4.26
N GLY A 141 -5.71 -0.14 -3.95
CA GLY A 141 -5.82 0.91 -4.94
C GLY A 141 -7.01 0.75 -5.89
N LEU A 142 -7.00 1.47 -7.02
CA LEU A 142 -8.12 1.50 -7.95
C LEU A 142 -8.29 0.22 -8.79
N TRP A 143 -7.24 -0.60 -8.90
CA TRP A 143 -7.33 -1.81 -9.73
C TRP A 143 -8.10 -2.94 -9.04
N PHE A 144 -7.93 -3.08 -7.72
CA PHE A 144 -8.60 -4.14 -6.97
C PHE A 144 -9.94 -3.70 -6.37
N ASN A 145 -10.27 -2.40 -6.47
CA ASN A 145 -11.46 -1.84 -5.85
C ASN A 145 -12.15 -0.87 -6.80
N GLU A 146 -13.46 -1.02 -6.95
CA GLU A 146 -14.33 -0.03 -7.61
C GLU A 146 -14.70 1.07 -6.60
N LEU A 147 -13.75 1.94 -6.27
CA LEU A 147 -13.96 2.99 -5.30
C LEU A 147 -14.54 4.23 -5.97
N PRO A 148 -15.59 4.84 -5.40
CA PRO A 148 -16.15 6.11 -5.90
C PRO A 148 -15.27 7.29 -5.47
N VAL A 149 -14.01 7.30 -5.89
CA VAL A 149 -13.04 8.32 -5.50
C VAL A 149 -13.25 9.58 -6.31
N LYS A 150 -13.42 10.70 -5.60
CA LYS A 150 -13.47 12.05 -6.19
C LYS A 150 -12.42 12.90 -5.50
N GLY A 151 -11.61 13.60 -6.27
CA GLY A 151 -10.81 14.71 -5.77
C GLY A 151 -11.72 15.89 -5.35
N LYS A 152 -11.22 16.74 -4.48
CA LYS A 152 -11.90 18.00 -4.12
C LYS A 152 -11.72 19.06 -5.20
#